data_5894d716754e268467f0f93a2f954bd9
#
_entry.id   5894d716754e268467f0f93a2f954bd9
#
_cell.length_a   1.000
_cell.length_b   1.000
_cell.length_c   1.000
_cell.angle_alpha   90.00
_cell.angle_beta   90.00
_cell.angle_gamma   90.00
#
_symmetry.space_group_name_H-M   'P 1'
#
loop_
_entity.id
_entity.type
_entity.pdbx_description
1 polymer ?
#
loop_
_entity_poly.entity_id
_entity_poly.type
_entity_poly.pdbx_seq_one_letter_code
_entity_poly.pdbx_strand_id
1 'polypeptide(L)'
;ELGAGFNMDYTGIENIYMNGTMMGFSKKQMDEKLPDILEFADIGDFVYQPVKTYSSGMFVRLAFALSINVEPEILIVDEALSVGDVFFQSKCYRRMEEIRKNGTTILMVTHDMGSVIKYCDRVVLLNKGHYVAEGAPGKMVDLYKKILANQMDDLEEELLEMNDFSGGMDEEDSIKNTAPAEHAEA
;
A
#
# COMPACT_ATOMS: atom_id res chain seq x y z
N GLU A 1 6.19 3.65 -5.38
CA GLU A 1 6.32 5.12 -5.32
C GLU A 1 5.45 5.75 -6.40
N LEU A 2 4.59 6.70 -6.03
CA LEU A 2 3.69 7.36 -6.99
C LEU A 2 4.47 8.12 -8.04
N GLY A 3 4.18 7.83 -9.32
CA GLY A 3 4.87 8.44 -10.44
C GLY A 3 6.28 7.92 -10.68
N ALA A 4 6.69 6.84 -10.01
CA ALA A 4 7.92 6.15 -10.37
C ALA A 4 7.86 5.75 -11.85
N GLY A 5 8.89 6.11 -12.59
CA GLY A 5 8.95 5.89 -14.03
C GLY A 5 8.31 6.99 -14.90
N PHE A 6 7.76 8.06 -14.32
CA PHE A 6 7.30 9.19 -15.13
C PHE A 6 8.49 9.93 -15.74
N ASN A 7 8.40 10.18 -17.04
CA ASN A 7 9.33 11.05 -17.74
C ASN A 7 8.79 12.49 -17.74
N MET A 8 9.54 13.40 -17.15
CA MET A 8 9.10 14.79 -16.94
C MET A 8 8.97 15.59 -18.26
N ASP A 9 9.66 15.18 -19.32
CA ASP A 9 9.59 15.81 -20.62
C ASP A 9 8.43 15.30 -21.49
N TYR A 10 7.84 14.18 -21.11
CA TYR A 10 6.68 13.60 -21.79
C TYR A 10 5.38 14.21 -21.26
N THR A 11 4.36 14.21 -22.09
CA THR A 11 3.00 14.58 -21.69
C THR A 11 2.41 13.57 -20.71
N GLY A 12 1.33 13.96 -20.03
CA GLY A 12 0.60 13.03 -19.18
C GLY A 12 0.11 11.79 -19.92
N ILE A 13 -0.40 11.98 -21.15
CA ILE A 13 -0.84 10.88 -22.01
C ILE A 13 0.31 9.92 -22.33
N GLU A 14 1.46 10.43 -22.75
CA GLU A 14 2.63 9.60 -23.06
C GLU A 14 3.10 8.83 -21.82
N ASN A 15 3.09 9.46 -20.66
CA ASN A 15 3.43 8.80 -19.40
C ASN A 15 2.42 7.67 -19.04
N ILE A 16 1.12 7.89 -19.26
CA ILE A 16 0.10 6.84 -19.04
C ILE A 16 0.41 5.61 -19.89
N TYR A 17 0.65 5.78 -21.19
CA TYR A 17 0.94 4.66 -22.08
C TYR A 17 2.28 4.00 -21.77
N MET A 18 3.32 4.79 -21.51
CA MET A 18 4.65 4.28 -21.17
C MET A 18 4.60 3.41 -19.91
N ASN A 19 4.01 3.93 -18.83
CA ASN A 19 3.90 3.19 -17.58
C ASN A 19 2.97 1.98 -17.71
N GLY A 20 1.85 2.10 -18.44
CA GLY A 20 0.97 0.97 -18.72
C GLY A 20 1.72 -0.15 -19.45
N THR A 21 2.57 0.19 -20.42
CA THR A 21 3.42 -0.78 -21.12
C THR A 21 4.44 -1.44 -20.17
N MET A 22 5.06 -0.66 -19.28
CA MET A 22 5.98 -1.19 -18.25
C MET A 22 5.28 -2.17 -17.30
N MET A 23 3.99 -1.94 -17.03
CA MET A 23 3.14 -2.83 -16.22
C MET A 23 2.61 -4.05 -17.01
N GLY A 24 2.96 -4.18 -18.29
CA GLY A 24 2.58 -5.31 -19.14
C GLY A 24 1.27 -5.15 -19.92
N PHE A 25 0.63 -3.97 -19.89
CA PHE A 25 -0.59 -3.71 -20.66
C PHE A 25 -0.27 -3.42 -22.13
N SER A 26 -1.06 -4.01 -23.02
CA SER A 26 -1.05 -3.66 -24.45
C SER A 26 -1.66 -2.27 -24.67
N LYS A 27 -1.34 -1.66 -25.81
CA LYS A 27 -1.93 -0.37 -26.19
C LYS A 27 -3.46 -0.41 -26.16
N LYS A 28 -4.07 -1.50 -26.66
CA LYS A 28 -5.54 -1.66 -26.67
C LYS A 28 -6.12 -1.65 -25.25
N GLN A 29 -5.50 -2.36 -24.32
CA GLN A 29 -5.94 -2.36 -22.92
C GLN A 29 -5.80 -0.99 -22.27
N MET A 30 -4.74 -0.25 -22.61
CA MET A 30 -4.58 1.14 -22.13
C MET A 30 -5.60 2.08 -22.77
N ASP A 31 -5.93 1.91 -24.06
CA ASP A 31 -6.99 2.69 -24.72
C ASP A 31 -8.36 2.51 -24.02
N GLU A 32 -8.64 1.29 -23.54
CA GLU A 32 -9.86 0.97 -22.79
C GLU A 32 -9.88 1.61 -21.38
N LYS A 33 -8.72 1.69 -20.72
CA LYS A 33 -8.58 2.26 -19.35
C LYS A 33 -8.39 3.78 -19.33
N LEU A 34 -7.97 4.35 -20.44
CA LEU A 34 -7.61 5.76 -20.54
C LEU A 34 -8.74 6.73 -20.10
N PRO A 35 -10.00 6.53 -20.51
CA PRO A 35 -11.10 7.41 -20.07
C PRO A 35 -11.23 7.46 -18.54
N ASP A 36 -11.19 6.32 -17.88
CA ASP A 36 -11.33 6.21 -16.43
C ASP A 36 -10.14 6.85 -15.69
N ILE A 37 -8.92 6.70 -16.24
CA ILE A 37 -7.71 7.34 -15.70
C ILE A 37 -7.85 8.86 -15.80
N LEU A 38 -8.28 9.39 -16.94
CA LEU A 38 -8.42 10.83 -17.15
C LEU A 38 -9.53 11.43 -16.29
N GLU A 39 -10.68 10.77 -16.19
CA GLU A 39 -11.78 11.18 -15.34
C GLU A 39 -11.36 11.17 -13.86
N PHE A 40 -10.59 10.15 -13.46
CA PHE A 40 -10.11 10.06 -12.09
C PHE A 40 -9.08 11.14 -11.77
N ALA A 41 -8.11 11.37 -12.64
CA ALA A 41 -7.06 12.39 -12.46
C ALA A 41 -7.63 13.80 -12.38
N ASP A 42 -8.64 14.10 -13.19
CA ASP A 42 -9.33 15.40 -13.23
C ASP A 42 -8.35 16.58 -13.32
N ILE A 43 -7.45 16.53 -14.30
CA ILE A 43 -6.45 17.57 -14.59
C ILE A 43 -6.72 18.31 -15.91
N GLY A 44 -7.82 17.97 -16.58
CA GLY A 44 -8.24 18.61 -17.84
C GLY A 44 -7.19 18.53 -18.93
N ASP A 45 -7.10 19.59 -19.74
CA ASP A 45 -6.19 19.65 -20.89
C ASP A 45 -4.69 19.64 -20.53
N PHE A 46 -4.36 19.79 -19.26
CA PHE A 46 -2.97 19.65 -18.81
C PHE A 46 -2.40 18.26 -19.13
N VAL A 47 -3.23 17.25 -19.27
CA VAL A 47 -2.80 15.89 -19.64
C VAL A 47 -2.01 15.87 -20.98
N TYR A 48 -2.23 16.84 -21.86
CA TYR A 48 -1.51 17.01 -23.13
C TYR A 48 -0.24 17.87 -23.02
N GLN A 49 0.08 18.37 -21.82
CA GLN A 49 1.28 19.15 -21.55
C GLN A 49 2.37 18.27 -20.93
N PRO A 50 3.66 18.63 -21.10
CA PRO A 50 4.75 17.93 -20.41
C PRO A 50 4.58 17.95 -18.89
N VAL A 51 4.83 16.81 -18.26
CA VAL A 51 4.63 16.62 -16.81
C VAL A 51 5.46 17.59 -15.96
N LYS A 52 6.62 18.06 -16.46
CA LYS A 52 7.42 19.10 -15.81
C LYS A 52 6.68 20.42 -15.58
N THR A 53 5.58 20.66 -16.29
CA THR A 53 4.75 21.87 -16.14
C THR A 53 3.64 21.70 -15.10
N TYR A 54 3.49 20.51 -14.53
CA TYR A 54 2.45 20.21 -13.58
C TYR A 54 2.74 20.81 -12.21
N SER A 55 1.67 21.20 -11.50
CA SER A 55 1.75 21.38 -10.06
C SER A 55 1.98 20.02 -9.37
N SER A 56 2.49 20.05 -8.14
CA SER A 56 2.65 18.82 -7.34
C SER A 56 1.32 18.06 -7.19
N GLY A 57 0.21 18.79 -7.03
CA GLY A 57 -1.12 18.18 -6.95
C GLY A 57 -1.54 17.49 -8.24
N MET A 58 -1.30 18.10 -9.41
CA MET A 58 -1.62 17.49 -10.71
C MET A 58 -0.77 16.24 -10.96
N PHE A 59 0.51 16.29 -10.61
CA PHE A 59 1.40 15.14 -10.70
C PHE A 59 0.87 13.94 -9.90
N VAL A 60 0.55 14.18 -8.61
CA VAL A 60 0.04 13.14 -7.72
C VAL A 60 -1.31 12.61 -8.20
N ARG A 61 -2.21 13.47 -8.67
CA ARG A 61 -3.50 13.09 -9.21
C ARG A 61 -3.36 12.13 -10.40
N LEU A 62 -2.47 12.44 -11.35
CA LEU A 62 -2.25 11.60 -12.52
C LEU A 62 -1.58 10.28 -12.14
N ALA A 63 -0.54 10.31 -11.31
CA ALA A 63 0.20 9.14 -10.86
C ALA A 63 -0.71 8.18 -10.07
N PHE A 64 -1.55 8.72 -9.17
CA PHE A 64 -2.51 7.92 -8.42
C PHE A 64 -3.61 7.35 -9.32
N ALA A 65 -4.16 8.17 -10.24
CA ALA A 65 -5.17 7.73 -11.20
C ALA A 65 -4.69 6.54 -12.03
N LEU A 66 -3.45 6.59 -12.52
CA LEU A 66 -2.87 5.46 -13.25
C LEU A 66 -2.76 4.23 -12.34
N SER A 67 -2.16 4.36 -11.17
CA SER A 67 -1.90 3.22 -10.26
C SER A 67 -3.17 2.49 -9.82
N ILE A 68 -4.27 3.23 -9.62
CA ILE A 68 -5.50 2.63 -9.09
C ILE A 68 -6.44 2.08 -10.18
N ASN A 69 -6.34 2.58 -11.42
CA ASN A 69 -7.19 2.13 -12.53
C ASN A 69 -6.60 0.99 -13.35
N VAL A 70 -5.37 0.58 -13.07
CA VAL A 70 -4.77 -0.64 -13.67
C VAL A 70 -5.19 -1.94 -12.97
N GLU A 71 -5.99 -1.86 -11.91
CA GLU A 71 -6.54 -3.00 -11.16
C GLU A 71 -5.46 -3.99 -10.71
N PRO A 72 -4.53 -3.59 -9.86
CA PRO A 72 -3.45 -4.45 -9.40
C PRO A 72 -3.99 -5.56 -8.47
N GLU A 73 -3.33 -6.71 -8.42
CA GLU A 73 -3.60 -7.74 -7.40
C GLU A 73 -3.18 -7.26 -6.01
N ILE A 74 -2.09 -6.49 -5.93
CA ILE A 74 -1.56 -5.88 -4.70
C ILE A 74 -1.31 -4.40 -4.97
N LEU A 75 -1.93 -3.53 -4.17
CA LEU A 75 -1.69 -2.09 -4.19
C LEU A 75 -0.93 -1.67 -2.93
N ILE A 76 0.25 -1.08 -3.11
CA ILE A 76 1.03 -0.51 -2.01
C ILE A 76 0.86 1.01 -2.04
N VAL A 77 0.42 1.57 -0.91
CA VAL A 77 0.20 3.02 -0.74
C VAL A 77 1.07 3.49 0.43
N ASP A 78 2.10 4.26 0.12
CA ASP A 78 3.04 4.80 1.11
C ASP A 78 2.84 6.31 1.23
N GLU A 79 2.18 6.75 2.32
CA GLU A 79 1.83 8.15 2.67
C GLU A 79 1.20 9.00 1.54
N ALA A 80 0.94 8.38 0.39
CA ALA A 80 0.55 9.05 -0.85
C ALA A 80 -0.82 9.76 -0.77
N LEU A 81 -1.65 9.39 0.21
CA LEU A 81 -2.98 9.98 0.39
C LEU A 81 -2.95 11.26 1.25
N SER A 82 -1.79 11.62 1.79
CA SER A 82 -1.61 12.90 2.50
C SER A 82 -1.46 14.08 1.54
N VAL A 83 -1.35 13.83 0.22
CA VAL A 83 -1.14 14.83 -0.82
C VAL A 83 -2.43 15.05 -1.62
N GLY A 84 -2.73 16.30 -1.92
CA GLY A 84 -3.93 16.70 -2.65
C GLY A 84 -4.98 17.36 -1.75
N ASP A 85 -6.08 17.77 -2.35
CA ASP A 85 -7.21 18.33 -1.61
C ASP A 85 -8.12 17.23 -1.01
N VAL A 86 -8.94 17.63 -0.03
CA VAL A 86 -9.83 16.73 0.70
C VAL A 86 -10.80 15.96 -0.23
N PHE A 87 -11.22 16.60 -1.33
CA PHE A 87 -12.14 15.96 -2.28
C PHE A 87 -11.44 14.84 -3.04
N PHE A 88 -10.20 15.08 -3.50
CA PHE A 88 -9.40 14.08 -4.17
C PHE A 88 -9.04 12.92 -3.22
N GLN A 89 -8.66 13.21 -1.98
CA GLN A 89 -8.43 12.18 -0.96
C GLN A 89 -9.66 11.30 -0.76
N SER A 90 -10.85 11.88 -0.63
CA SER A 90 -12.11 11.15 -0.50
C SER A 90 -12.39 10.25 -1.71
N LYS A 91 -12.08 10.74 -2.93
CA LYS A 91 -12.19 9.98 -4.19
C LYS A 91 -11.24 8.79 -4.19
N CYS A 92 -9.99 8.98 -3.73
CA CYS A 92 -8.98 7.92 -3.59
C CYS A 92 -9.44 6.82 -2.64
N TYR A 93 -9.87 7.17 -1.42
CA TYR A 93 -10.34 6.19 -0.44
C TYR A 93 -11.54 5.40 -0.93
N ARG A 94 -12.52 6.06 -1.58
CA ARG A 94 -13.66 5.37 -2.16
C ARG A 94 -13.23 4.36 -3.22
N ARG A 95 -12.32 4.74 -4.11
CA ARG A 95 -11.82 3.84 -5.15
C ARG A 95 -11.03 2.67 -4.56
N MET A 96 -10.21 2.91 -3.55
CA MET A 96 -9.51 1.85 -2.81
C MET A 96 -10.51 0.86 -2.19
N GLU A 97 -11.60 1.33 -1.61
CA GLU A 97 -12.63 0.46 -1.05
C GLU A 97 -13.31 -0.40 -2.14
N GLU A 98 -13.56 0.17 -3.32
CA GLU A 98 -14.11 -0.56 -4.47
C GLU A 98 -13.19 -1.69 -4.93
N ILE A 99 -11.89 -1.40 -5.17
CA ILE A 99 -10.93 -2.41 -5.62
C ILE A 99 -10.66 -3.47 -4.55
N ARG A 100 -10.67 -3.10 -3.27
CA ARG A 100 -10.59 -4.05 -2.15
C ARG A 100 -11.75 -5.05 -2.18
N LYS A 101 -12.99 -4.58 -2.41
CA LYS A 101 -14.18 -5.44 -2.56
C LYS A 101 -14.05 -6.40 -3.74
N ASN A 102 -13.28 -6.02 -4.77
CA ASN A 102 -13.00 -6.86 -5.94
C ASN A 102 -11.83 -7.85 -5.73
N GLY A 103 -11.25 -7.88 -4.52
CA GLY A 103 -10.22 -8.85 -4.13
C GLY A 103 -8.79 -8.32 -4.15
N THR A 104 -8.55 -7.04 -4.46
CA THR A 104 -7.21 -6.44 -4.37
C THR A 104 -6.75 -6.39 -2.92
N THR A 105 -5.54 -6.87 -2.66
CA THR A 105 -4.86 -6.67 -1.37
C THR A 105 -4.27 -5.28 -1.31
N ILE A 106 -4.61 -4.49 -0.29
CA ILE A 106 -4.07 -3.14 -0.11
C ILE A 106 -3.13 -3.11 1.09
N LEU A 107 -1.88 -2.74 0.84
CA LEU A 107 -0.88 -2.49 1.87
C LEU A 107 -0.71 -0.97 2.03
N MET A 108 -1.18 -0.42 3.14
CA MET A 108 -1.12 1.01 3.42
C MET A 108 -0.09 1.31 4.50
N VAL A 109 0.88 2.18 4.17
CA VAL A 109 1.83 2.75 5.13
C VAL A 109 1.38 4.18 5.44
N THR A 110 1.06 4.45 6.69
CA THR A 110 0.56 5.76 7.11
C THR A 110 0.79 6.00 8.60
N HIS A 111 0.87 7.26 8.98
CA HIS A 111 0.82 7.71 10.37
C HIS A 111 -0.53 8.34 10.74
N ASP A 112 -1.50 8.36 9.82
CA ASP A 112 -2.86 8.83 10.11
C ASP A 112 -3.71 7.74 10.77
N MET A 113 -3.85 7.83 12.08
CA MET A 113 -4.61 6.87 12.90
C MET A 113 -6.10 6.82 12.53
N GLY A 114 -6.65 7.92 12.04
CA GLY A 114 -8.05 7.99 11.59
C GLY A 114 -8.27 7.08 10.38
N SER A 115 -7.39 7.17 9.40
CA SER A 115 -7.41 6.30 8.21
C SER A 115 -7.16 4.84 8.58
N VAL A 116 -6.23 4.57 9.50
CA VAL A 116 -5.97 3.20 9.98
C VAL A 116 -7.24 2.57 10.56
N ILE A 117 -7.92 3.25 11.48
CA ILE A 117 -9.14 2.73 12.11
C ILE A 117 -10.26 2.52 11.08
N LYS A 118 -10.36 3.41 10.11
CA LYS A 118 -11.48 3.42 9.16
C LYS A 118 -11.33 2.42 8.02
N TYR A 119 -10.11 2.21 7.54
CA TYR A 119 -9.88 1.53 6.26
C TYR A 119 -9.08 0.23 6.37
N CYS A 120 -8.37 -0.01 7.48
CA CYS A 120 -7.58 -1.22 7.64
C CYS A 120 -8.37 -2.34 8.34
N ASP A 121 -8.15 -3.57 7.90
CA ASP A 121 -8.68 -4.76 8.55
C ASP A 121 -7.70 -5.31 9.61
N ARG A 122 -6.40 -5.12 9.36
CA ARG A 122 -5.28 -5.55 10.20
C ARG A 122 -4.15 -4.53 10.14
N VAL A 123 -3.44 -4.36 11.22
CA VAL A 123 -2.32 -3.40 11.34
C VAL A 123 -1.09 -4.12 11.85
N VAL A 124 0.04 -3.86 11.20
CA VAL A 124 1.37 -4.22 11.68
C VAL A 124 2.03 -2.95 12.21
N LEU A 125 2.44 -2.96 13.47
CA LEU A 125 3.09 -1.84 14.12
C LEU A 125 4.60 -2.00 14.08
N LEU A 126 5.28 -0.99 13.53
CA LEU A 126 6.72 -0.91 13.48
C LEU A 126 7.22 0.26 14.33
N ASN A 127 8.31 0.08 15.07
CA ASN A 127 8.98 1.14 15.80
C ASN A 127 10.48 1.08 15.54
N LYS A 128 11.07 2.18 15.05
CA LYS A 128 12.52 2.28 14.74
C LYS A 128 13.03 1.13 13.85
N GLY A 129 12.22 0.70 12.88
CA GLY A 129 12.55 -0.38 11.96
C GLY A 129 12.36 -1.80 12.53
N HIS A 130 11.87 -1.95 13.75
CA HIS A 130 11.58 -3.24 14.38
C HIS A 130 10.09 -3.51 14.40
N TYR A 131 9.72 -4.78 14.21
CA TYR A 131 8.38 -5.27 14.45
C TYR A 131 8.05 -5.18 15.93
N VAL A 132 6.89 -4.65 16.26
CA VAL A 132 6.40 -4.53 17.64
C VAL A 132 5.25 -5.48 17.88
N ALA A 133 4.17 -5.33 17.10
CA ALA A 133 2.96 -6.14 17.25
C ALA A 133 2.13 -6.07 15.97
N GLU A 134 1.15 -6.98 15.85
CA GLU A 134 0.10 -6.89 14.85
C GLU A 134 -1.27 -7.23 15.43
N GLY A 135 -2.32 -6.70 14.83
CA GLY A 135 -3.68 -6.98 15.28
C GLY A 135 -4.74 -6.04 14.76
N ALA A 136 -5.87 -6.00 15.46
CA ALA A 136 -7.00 -5.16 15.11
C ALA A 136 -6.63 -3.66 15.19
N PRO A 137 -7.13 -2.81 14.27
CA PRO A 137 -6.75 -1.40 14.15
C PRO A 137 -6.84 -0.62 15.46
N GLY A 138 -7.94 -0.75 16.21
CA GLY A 138 -8.12 -0.02 17.46
C GLY A 138 -7.03 -0.32 18.50
N LYS A 139 -6.71 -1.62 18.70
CA LYS A 139 -5.66 -2.03 19.63
C LYS A 139 -4.28 -1.50 19.21
N MET A 140 -3.96 -1.58 17.93
CA MET A 140 -2.66 -1.13 17.40
C MET A 140 -2.50 0.38 17.47
N VAL A 141 -3.57 1.13 17.25
CA VAL A 141 -3.56 2.59 17.41
C VAL A 141 -3.36 3.00 18.86
N ASP A 142 -3.99 2.31 19.80
CA ASP A 142 -3.81 2.59 21.23
C ASP A 142 -2.37 2.26 21.69
N LEU A 143 -1.83 1.14 21.24
CA LEU A 143 -0.43 0.77 21.48
C LEU A 143 0.54 1.80 20.88
N TYR A 144 0.29 2.24 19.64
CA TYR A 144 1.11 3.27 19.00
C TYR A 144 1.11 4.59 19.79
N LYS A 145 -0.06 5.02 20.29
CA LYS A 145 -0.16 6.21 21.14
C LYS A 145 0.63 6.08 22.44
N LYS A 146 0.60 4.92 23.07
CA LYS A 146 1.40 4.63 24.28
C LYS A 146 2.90 4.74 23.98
N ILE A 147 3.36 4.17 22.88
CA ILE A 147 4.77 4.28 22.44
C ILE A 147 5.18 5.73 22.25
N LEU A 148 4.35 6.53 21.57
CA LEU A 148 4.62 7.95 21.33
C LEU A 148 4.64 8.77 22.62
N ALA A 149 3.81 8.43 23.60
CA ALA A 149 3.76 9.10 24.90
C ALA A 149 4.89 8.70 25.85
N ASN A 150 5.83 7.84 25.43
CA ASN A 150 6.89 7.25 26.29
C ASN A 150 6.36 6.51 27.54
N GLN A 151 5.14 6.05 27.51
CA GLN A 151 4.55 5.23 28.55
C GLN A 151 5.02 3.76 28.37
N MET A 152 6.32 3.52 28.59
CA MET A 152 6.96 2.24 28.31
C MET A 152 6.62 1.16 29.38
N ASP A 153 6.27 1.56 30.59
CA ASP A 153 6.15 0.64 31.73
C ASP A 153 4.97 -0.34 31.57
N ASP A 154 3.87 0.09 30.96
CA ASP A 154 2.69 -0.77 30.71
C ASP A 154 2.81 -1.60 29.40
N LEU A 155 3.83 -1.35 28.59
CA LEU A 155 3.94 -1.89 27.24
C LEU A 155 4.43 -3.34 27.24
N GLU A 156 5.32 -3.69 28.16
CA GLU A 156 5.88 -5.04 28.27
C GLU A 156 4.82 -6.06 28.68
N GLU A 157 3.94 -5.71 29.62
CA GLU A 157 2.83 -6.58 30.03
C GLU A 157 1.82 -6.80 28.91
N GLU A 158 1.44 -5.75 28.18
CA GLU A 158 0.47 -5.82 27.08
C GLU A 158 1.00 -6.59 25.86
N LEU A 159 2.30 -6.49 25.57
CA LEU A 159 2.96 -7.27 24.51
C LEU A 159 3.08 -8.75 24.86
N LEU A 160 3.30 -9.10 26.12
CA LEU A 160 3.34 -10.47 26.58
C LEU A 160 1.97 -11.14 26.46
N GLU A 161 0.89 -10.48 26.87
CA GLU A 161 -0.48 -11.00 26.73
C GLU A 161 -0.89 -11.20 25.27
N MET A 162 -0.42 -10.33 24.34
CA MET A 162 -0.72 -10.45 22.91
C MET A 162 0.03 -11.60 22.24
N ASN A 163 1.27 -11.87 22.65
CA ASN A 163 2.08 -12.95 22.09
C ASN A 163 1.62 -14.32 22.60
N ASP A 164 1.13 -14.44 23.85
CA ASP A 164 0.58 -15.68 24.37
C ASP A 164 -0.71 -16.10 23.63
N PHE A 165 -1.46 -15.16 23.06
CA PHE A 165 -2.68 -15.47 22.29
C PHE A 165 -2.38 -15.91 20.85
N SER A 166 -1.21 -15.60 20.30
CA SER A 166 -0.78 -16.02 18.95
C SER A 166 0.02 -17.32 18.92
N GLY A 167 0.46 -17.82 20.09
CA GLY A 167 1.22 -19.07 20.24
C GLY A 167 0.41 -20.36 20.30
N GLY A 168 -0.91 -20.30 20.05
CA GLY A 168 -1.85 -21.43 20.17
C GLY A 168 -2.18 -22.19 18.88
N MET A 169 -1.49 -21.94 17.76
CA MET A 169 -1.64 -22.74 16.53
C MET A 169 -0.26 -23.07 15.96
N ASP A 170 -0.02 -24.39 15.80
CA ASP A 170 1.07 -25.02 15.04
C ASP A 170 2.41 -25.29 15.72
N GLU A 171 2.40 -26.17 16.75
CA GLU A 171 3.52 -27.08 17.03
C GLU A 171 3.03 -28.54 17.04
N GLU A 172 2.64 -29.08 15.89
CA GLU A 172 2.62 -30.54 15.61
C GLU A 172 2.69 -30.75 14.11
N ASP A 173 3.88 -30.70 13.49
CA ASP A 173 4.26 -31.47 12.29
C ASP A 173 5.63 -31.05 11.72
N SER A 174 6.71 -31.24 12.45
CA SER A 174 8.04 -31.15 11.84
C SER A 174 9.13 -31.87 12.63
N ILE A 175 8.89 -33.11 13.04
CA ILE A 175 9.97 -34.02 13.46
C ILE A 175 9.68 -35.42 12.92
N LYS A 176 10.05 -35.69 11.68
CA LYS A 176 10.42 -37.02 11.16
C LYS A 176 10.95 -36.87 9.73
N ASN A 177 12.22 -36.66 9.58
CA ASN A 177 13.07 -37.28 8.56
C ASN A 177 14.43 -36.56 8.44
N THR A 178 15.37 -36.97 9.27
CA THR A 178 16.78 -36.94 8.91
C THR A 178 17.45 -38.12 9.59
N ALA A 179 17.56 -39.22 8.85
CA ALA A 179 18.54 -40.25 9.15
C ALA A 179 19.82 -39.98 8.35
N PRO A 180 21.00 -40.16 8.91
CA PRO A 180 22.27 -39.89 8.24
C PRO A 180 22.69 -41.04 7.34
N ALA A 181 23.19 -40.73 6.15
CA ALA A 181 23.90 -41.68 5.32
C ALA A 181 25.37 -41.71 5.74
N GLU A 182 25.78 -42.81 6.29
CA GLU A 182 27.16 -43.14 6.57
C GLU A 182 27.96 -43.42 5.29
N HIS A 183 29.25 -43.11 5.40
CA HIS A 183 30.35 -43.43 4.51
C HIS A 183 30.41 -44.89 4.09
N ALA A 184 30.84 -45.14 2.87
CA ALA A 184 31.75 -46.25 2.56
C ALA A 184 32.60 -45.90 1.32
N GLU A 185 33.91 -45.92 1.56
CA GLU A 185 35.00 -45.97 0.58
C GLU A 185 34.96 -47.30 -0.24
N ALA A 186 35.29 -47.20 -1.51
CA ALA A 186 36.22 -48.07 -2.23
C ALA A 186 36.41 -47.56 -3.67
#